data_5f5f02d1098a17d248c502245fd8e112
#
_entry.id   5f5f02d1098a17d248c502245fd8e112
#
_cell.length_a   1.000
_cell.length_b   1.000
_cell.length_c   1.000
_cell.angle_alpha   90.00
_cell.angle_beta   90.00
_cell.angle_gamma   90.00
#
_symmetry.space_group_name_H-M   'P 1'
#
loop_
_entity.id
_entity.type
_entity.pdbx_description
1 polymer ?
#
loop_
_entity_poly.entity_id
_entity_poly.type
_entity_poly.pdbx_seq_one_letter_code
_entity_poly.pdbx_strand_id
1 'polypeptide(L)'
;MENLRIVPLGGLGEVGKNMMVVEYGRNILIIDVGMMFPESDMYGVDYIIPDYDYLRGKEDRIRGIVITHGHMDHIGALPHFLQEFTAPVYATRLTRGLIEVNLRREVQKRVKINTMAPGDVLRLGPFKVEPFHVCHSIPDTVGLGIETPVGLIVHSGDFKFDHTPVDGWPPDMAKLADFNRRGVLALLSDSTNSGSPGATPSERLLTSAMEDVFREANGRIIVATFASLISRIQQVMDVASNFGRKVAIAGTSMVKNVKMARELGYLDVPDNLIVSLHEIHRLPPQEVAIMATGSQGEPRSIMGRLATGRHSSLRVVPGDTVVLSSHTIPGNEETVHRVINQLFQKGANVVYHPLSPVHVSGHASQEELKTLINILRPQFFIPIHGELRHLKQHAALAHQVGIPERHTAAVEHGHIIRFTENSMEGGERIPGGYVYVDGSWVGDAISPSILRDRNELAATGVCYIAFRYNQNQGQLIDHPVIQTRGIASQEVLSDLVIEAEDIVRRALKGIAPTTTPDVVEKT
;
A
#
# COMPACT_ATOMS: atom_id res chain seq x y z
N MET A 1 -13.58 29.28 21.59
CA MET A 1 -13.54 29.34 20.11
C MET A 1 -13.40 27.90 19.59
N GLU A 2 -14.14 27.54 18.57
CA GLU A 2 -13.98 26.24 17.94
C GLU A 2 -12.64 26.21 17.19
N ASN A 3 -11.79 25.25 17.51
CA ASN A 3 -10.47 25.12 16.90
C ASN A 3 -10.54 24.17 15.71
N LEU A 4 -9.83 24.51 14.64
CA LEU A 4 -9.56 23.61 13.55
C LEU A 4 -8.47 22.61 13.98
N ARG A 5 -8.70 21.32 13.77
CA ARG A 5 -7.75 20.25 14.09
C ARG A 5 -7.46 19.42 12.86
N ILE A 6 -6.20 19.06 12.68
CA ILE A 6 -5.76 18.02 11.76
C ILE A 6 -5.27 16.84 12.61
N VAL A 7 -5.85 15.68 12.39
CA VAL A 7 -5.55 14.45 13.13
C VAL A 7 -5.15 13.38 12.13
N PRO A 8 -3.85 13.15 11.93
CA PRO A 8 -3.38 12.06 11.08
C PRO A 8 -3.57 10.72 11.79
N LEU A 9 -4.36 9.82 11.22
CA LEU A 9 -4.54 8.46 11.69
C LEU A 9 -3.59 7.47 11.00
N GLY A 10 -2.94 7.90 9.90
CA GLY A 10 -1.93 7.16 9.18
C GLY A 10 -1.25 8.01 8.11
N GLY A 11 -0.18 7.48 7.50
CA GLY A 11 0.56 8.11 6.40
C GLY A 11 1.60 9.15 6.85
N LEU A 12 1.84 9.35 8.15
CA LEU A 12 2.87 10.23 8.68
C LEU A 12 3.83 9.44 9.57
N GLY A 13 5.10 9.42 9.19
CA GLY A 13 6.14 8.59 9.81
C GLY A 13 6.23 7.17 9.21
N GLU A 14 5.42 6.89 8.23
CA GLU A 14 5.29 5.59 7.53
C GLU A 14 4.87 5.81 6.08
N VAL A 15 5.02 4.80 5.22
CA VAL A 15 4.51 4.80 3.84
C VAL A 15 3.29 3.89 3.75
N GLY A 16 2.15 4.47 3.40
CA GLY A 16 0.86 3.76 3.32
C GLY A 16 -0.08 4.09 4.47
N LYS A 17 -1.22 3.41 4.52
CA LYS A 17 -2.24 3.58 5.56
C LYS A 17 -2.72 5.04 5.69
N ASN A 18 -2.74 5.77 4.54
CA ASN A 18 -3.09 7.19 4.53
C ASN A 18 -4.51 7.42 5.02
N MET A 19 -4.65 8.16 6.09
CA MET A 19 -5.94 8.58 6.63
C MET A 19 -5.77 9.86 7.44
N MET A 20 -6.42 10.93 6.99
CA MET A 20 -6.37 12.24 7.64
C MET A 20 -7.77 12.68 8.06
N VAL A 21 -7.89 13.13 9.30
CA VAL A 21 -9.11 13.76 9.83
C VAL A 21 -8.93 15.26 9.92
N VAL A 22 -9.84 16.01 9.33
CA VAL A 22 -9.98 17.47 9.50
C VAL A 22 -11.22 17.71 10.34
N GLU A 23 -11.06 18.22 11.55
CA GLU A 23 -12.15 18.45 12.51
C GLU A 23 -12.31 19.95 12.81
N TYR A 24 -13.56 20.43 12.72
CA TYR A 24 -13.94 21.77 13.16
C TYR A 24 -15.25 21.70 13.95
N GLY A 25 -15.18 22.05 15.23
CA GLY A 25 -16.30 21.90 16.16
C GLY A 25 -16.80 20.45 16.24
N ARG A 26 -18.07 20.25 15.90
CA ARG A 26 -18.68 18.90 15.82
C ARG A 26 -18.69 18.32 14.40
N ASN A 27 -17.87 18.80 13.50
CA ASN A 27 -17.86 18.35 12.12
C ASN A 27 -16.52 17.74 11.77
N ILE A 28 -16.55 16.57 11.12
CA ILE A 28 -15.39 15.78 10.72
C ILE A 28 -15.45 15.55 9.21
N LEU A 29 -14.35 15.86 8.54
CA LEU A 29 -14.04 15.47 7.18
C LEU A 29 -12.89 14.44 7.22
N ILE A 30 -13.03 13.34 6.49
CA ILE A 30 -11.98 12.33 6.37
C ILE A 30 -11.39 12.41 4.96
N ILE A 31 -10.07 12.41 4.85
CA ILE A 31 -9.33 12.34 3.59
C ILE A 31 -8.62 11.01 3.56
N ASP A 32 -8.94 10.20 2.56
CA ASP A 32 -8.44 8.85 2.34
C ASP A 32 -8.71 7.86 3.49
N VAL A 33 -8.67 6.56 3.17
CA VAL A 33 -8.77 5.45 4.13
C VAL A 33 -7.94 4.30 3.56
N GLY A 34 -6.63 4.39 3.67
CA GLY A 34 -5.67 3.51 3.05
C GLY A 34 -5.25 2.33 3.90
N MET A 35 -4.59 1.38 3.26
CA MET A 35 -3.88 0.28 3.93
C MET A 35 -2.37 0.42 3.76
N MET A 36 -1.60 -0.34 4.54
CA MET A 36 -0.16 -0.49 4.42
C MET A 36 0.20 -1.97 4.27
N PHE A 37 1.25 -2.28 3.50
CA PHE A 37 1.81 -3.63 3.46
C PHE A 37 2.60 -3.92 4.74
N PRO A 38 2.59 -5.20 5.22
CA PRO A 38 3.34 -5.58 6.41
C PRO A 38 4.84 -5.62 6.11
N GLU A 39 5.65 -5.40 7.14
CA GLU A 39 7.09 -5.62 7.08
C GLU A 39 7.42 -7.12 7.04
N SER A 40 8.66 -7.46 6.66
CA SER A 40 9.08 -8.84 6.41
C SER A 40 9.06 -9.74 7.65
N ASP A 41 9.09 -9.17 8.85
CA ASP A 41 9.02 -9.85 10.15
C ASP A 41 7.60 -9.97 10.71
N MET A 42 6.59 -9.40 10.04
CA MET A 42 5.18 -9.51 10.42
C MET A 42 4.53 -10.77 9.85
N TYR A 43 4.99 -11.94 10.29
CA TYR A 43 4.53 -13.22 9.75
C TYR A 43 3.02 -13.43 9.87
N GLY A 44 2.39 -13.76 8.72
CA GLY A 44 0.97 -14.05 8.61
C GLY A 44 0.06 -12.82 8.54
N VAL A 45 0.61 -11.60 8.58
CA VAL A 45 -0.17 -10.38 8.35
C VAL A 45 -0.31 -10.18 6.85
N ASP A 46 -1.55 -10.02 6.36
CA ASP A 46 -1.82 -9.75 4.94
C ASP A 46 -1.64 -8.26 4.63
N TYR A 47 -2.12 -7.37 5.51
CA TYR A 47 -1.98 -5.91 5.44
C TYR A 47 -2.33 -5.24 6.78
N ILE A 48 -2.07 -3.94 6.88
CA ILE A 48 -2.30 -3.13 8.07
C ILE A 48 -3.26 -1.99 7.69
N ILE A 49 -4.22 -1.69 8.57
CA ILE A 49 -5.16 -0.58 8.42
C ILE A 49 -4.99 0.44 9.55
N PRO A 50 -5.46 1.69 9.39
CA PRO A 50 -5.43 2.68 10.46
C PRO A 50 -6.21 2.22 11.68
N ASP A 51 -5.75 2.62 12.85
CA ASP A 51 -6.56 2.60 14.06
C ASP A 51 -7.49 3.82 14.05
N TYR A 52 -8.78 3.57 13.93
CA TYR A 52 -9.79 4.62 13.91
C TYR A 52 -10.64 4.72 15.18
N ASP A 53 -10.12 4.26 16.31
CA ASP A 53 -10.77 4.41 17.62
C ASP A 53 -11.09 5.87 17.95
N TYR A 54 -10.27 6.81 17.45
CA TYR A 54 -10.54 8.24 17.55
C TYR A 54 -11.93 8.66 17.03
N LEU A 55 -12.46 7.94 16.06
CA LEU A 55 -13.74 8.23 15.40
C LEU A 55 -14.93 7.54 16.07
N ARG A 56 -14.71 6.53 16.93
CA ARG A 56 -15.80 5.85 17.64
C ARG A 56 -16.53 6.78 18.58
N GLY A 57 -17.87 6.74 18.54
CA GLY A 57 -18.75 7.67 19.25
C GLY A 57 -18.82 9.07 18.63
N LYS A 58 -18.27 9.26 17.43
CA LYS A 58 -18.34 10.50 16.66
C LYS A 58 -18.93 10.30 15.25
N GLU A 59 -19.61 9.19 15.02
CA GLU A 59 -20.13 8.78 13.71
C GLU A 59 -21.09 9.84 13.14
N ASP A 60 -21.92 10.44 14.00
CA ASP A 60 -22.86 11.52 13.67
C ASP A 60 -22.20 12.82 13.21
N ARG A 61 -20.89 12.96 13.45
CA ARG A 61 -20.10 14.16 13.11
C ARG A 61 -19.42 14.06 11.75
N ILE A 62 -19.31 12.83 11.17
CA ILE A 62 -18.62 12.61 9.90
C ILE A 62 -19.49 13.16 8.76
N ARG A 63 -19.02 14.22 8.09
CA ARG A 63 -19.73 14.89 7.00
C ARG A 63 -19.45 14.25 5.64
N GLY A 64 -18.32 13.59 5.50
CA GLY A 64 -17.94 12.87 4.30
C GLY A 64 -16.53 12.32 4.37
N ILE A 65 -16.27 11.38 3.46
CA ILE A 65 -14.94 10.82 3.18
C ILE A 65 -14.61 11.24 1.75
N VAL A 66 -13.50 11.94 1.57
CA VAL A 66 -13.03 12.40 0.25
C VAL A 66 -11.76 11.66 -0.10
N ILE A 67 -11.78 10.95 -1.22
CA ILE A 67 -10.66 10.12 -1.67
C ILE A 67 -9.89 10.85 -2.75
N THR A 68 -8.57 10.95 -2.58
CA THR A 68 -7.68 11.65 -3.51
C THR A 68 -7.45 10.85 -4.79
N HIS A 69 -7.22 9.54 -4.68
CA HIS A 69 -7.00 8.64 -5.82
C HIS A 69 -7.15 7.16 -5.44
N GLY A 70 -7.02 6.27 -6.43
CA GLY A 70 -7.38 4.85 -6.32
C GLY A 70 -6.26 3.89 -5.94
N HIS A 71 -5.13 4.31 -5.38
CA HIS A 71 -4.12 3.41 -4.85
C HIS A 71 -4.56 2.77 -3.53
N MET A 72 -4.04 1.58 -3.23
CA MET A 72 -4.46 0.81 -2.06
C MET A 72 -4.09 1.47 -0.73
N ASP A 73 -3.01 2.20 -0.70
CA ASP A 73 -2.59 2.99 0.47
C ASP A 73 -3.46 4.24 0.73
N HIS A 74 -4.46 4.51 -0.14
CA HIS A 74 -5.49 5.54 0.01
C HIS A 74 -6.91 4.99 0.08
N ILE A 75 -7.19 3.79 -0.46
CA ILE A 75 -8.55 3.20 -0.46
C ILE A 75 -8.62 1.81 0.21
N GLY A 76 -7.48 1.18 0.51
CA GLY A 76 -7.44 -0.25 0.85
C GLY A 76 -8.11 -0.62 2.18
N ALA A 77 -8.19 0.30 3.14
CA ALA A 77 -8.90 0.09 4.40
C ALA A 77 -10.39 0.49 4.34
N LEU A 78 -10.81 1.17 3.27
CA LEU A 78 -12.20 1.62 3.12
C LEU A 78 -13.24 0.50 3.25
N PRO A 79 -13.02 -0.74 2.73
CA PRO A 79 -13.94 -1.84 2.95
C PRO A 79 -14.16 -2.22 4.42
N HIS A 80 -13.13 -2.09 5.26
CA HIS A 80 -13.22 -2.32 6.72
C HIS A 80 -13.91 -1.15 7.41
N PHE A 81 -13.46 0.06 7.12
CA PHE A 81 -14.02 1.29 7.68
C PHE A 81 -15.53 1.38 7.45
N LEU A 82 -16.00 1.11 6.23
CA LEU A 82 -17.41 1.19 5.86
C LEU A 82 -18.28 0.04 6.42
N GLN A 83 -17.70 -0.95 7.08
CA GLN A 83 -18.45 -1.93 7.87
C GLN A 83 -18.90 -1.36 9.22
N GLU A 84 -18.06 -0.53 9.84
CA GLU A 84 -18.32 0.10 11.13
C GLU A 84 -19.01 1.47 10.98
N PHE A 85 -18.52 2.29 10.04
CA PHE A 85 -18.96 3.68 9.86
C PHE A 85 -19.79 3.85 8.60
N THR A 86 -20.87 4.60 8.70
CA THR A 86 -21.71 4.96 7.56
C THR A 86 -21.56 6.44 7.27
N ALA A 87 -20.86 6.79 6.19
CA ALA A 87 -20.68 8.16 5.74
C ALA A 87 -20.67 8.23 4.20
N PRO A 88 -21.07 9.36 3.57
CA PRO A 88 -20.98 9.52 2.14
C PRO A 88 -19.51 9.57 1.70
N VAL A 89 -19.18 8.81 0.67
CA VAL A 89 -17.85 8.80 0.05
C VAL A 89 -17.89 9.62 -1.23
N TYR A 90 -16.84 10.41 -1.46
CA TYR A 90 -16.64 11.22 -2.66
C TYR A 90 -15.32 10.81 -3.32
N ALA A 91 -15.36 10.44 -4.57
CA ALA A 91 -14.20 9.98 -5.32
C ALA A 91 -14.34 10.35 -6.81
N THR A 92 -13.23 10.48 -7.51
CA THR A 92 -13.23 10.65 -8.97
C THR A 92 -13.75 9.38 -9.65
N ARG A 93 -14.06 9.46 -10.93
CA ARG A 93 -14.77 8.39 -11.66
C ARG A 93 -13.98 7.08 -11.68
N LEU A 94 -12.67 7.13 -11.94
CA LEU A 94 -11.81 5.94 -11.92
C LEU A 94 -11.63 5.41 -10.49
N THR A 95 -11.36 6.30 -9.53
CA THR A 95 -11.20 5.95 -8.13
C THR A 95 -12.47 5.29 -7.57
N ARG A 96 -13.65 5.82 -7.90
CA ARG A 96 -14.93 5.20 -7.57
C ARG A 96 -15.02 3.77 -8.12
N GLY A 97 -14.67 3.57 -9.38
CA GLY A 97 -14.67 2.24 -10.00
C GLY A 97 -13.76 1.26 -9.25
N LEU A 98 -12.56 1.69 -8.87
CA LEU A 98 -11.61 0.88 -8.08
C LEU A 98 -12.14 0.55 -6.68
N ILE A 99 -12.80 1.50 -6.02
CA ILE A 99 -13.47 1.26 -4.73
C ILE A 99 -14.57 0.21 -4.90
N GLU A 100 -15.46 0.38 -5.88
CA GLU A 100 -16.60 -0.51 -6.13
C GLU A 100 -16.14 -1.95 -6.44
N VAL A 101 -15.04 -2.13 -7.17
CA VAL A 101 -14.45 -3.46 -7.46
C VAL A 101 -13.98 -4.17 -6.18
N ASN A 102 -13.56 -3.43 -5.17
CA ASN A 102 -13.01 -3.97 -3.91
C ASN A 102 -14.05 -4.08 -2.79
N LEU A 103 -15.19 -3.39 -2.89
CA LEU A 103 -16.24 -3.45 -1.88
C LEU A 103 -17.08 -4.73 -2.01
N ARG A 104 -17.46 -5.31 -0.86
CA ARG A 104 -18.45 -6.38 -0.80
C ARG A 104 -19.84 -5.84 -1.17
N ARG A 105 -20.67 -6.64 -1.83
CA ARG A 105 -21.99 -6.23 -2.31
C ARG A 105 -22.91 -5.68 -1.20
N GLU A 106 -22.79 -6.21 0.01
CA GLU A 106 -23.57 -5.77 1.18
C GLU A 106 -23.21 -4.34 1.57
N VAL A 107 -21.92 -4.00 1.55
CA VAL A 107 -21.42 -2.65 1.84
C VAL A 107 -21.81 -1.68 0.73
N GLN A 108 -21.66 -2.08 -0.54
CA GLN A 108 -22.06 -1.26 -1.69
C GLN A 108 -23.53 -0.81 -1.63
N LYS A 109 -24.44 -1.67 -1.16
CA LYS A 109 -25.88 -1.33 -1.02
C LYS A 109 -26.17 -0.31 0.09
N ARG A 110 -25.29 -0.22 1.09
CA ARG A 110 -25.49 0.61 2.29
C ARG A 110 -24.81 1.97 2.15
N VAL A 111 -23.72 2.04 1.42
CA VAL A 111 -22.88 3.24 1.30
C VAL A 111 -23.12 3.95 -0.02
N LYS A 112 -23.32 5.26 0.04
CA LYS A 112 -23.44 6.10 -1.15
C LYS A 112 -22.05 6.58 -1.55
N ILE A 113 -21.56 6.16 -2.72
CA ILE A 113 -20.34 6.66 -3.34
C ILE A 113 -20.74 7.70 -4.39
N ASN A 114 -20.39 8.95 -4.15
CA ASN A 114 -20.65 10.08 -5.04
C ASN A 114 -19.43 10.29 -5.94
N THR A 115 -19.69 10.55 -7.22
CA THR A 115 -18.62 10.96 -8.14
C THR A 115 -18.36 12.45 -7.99
N MET A 116 -17.10 12.83 -7.94
CA MET A 116 -16.61 14.19 -8.02
C MET A 116 -15.62 14.35 -9.17
N ALA A 117 -15.41 15.56 -9.62
CA ALA A 117 -14.42 15.91 -10.63
C ALA A 117 -13.63 17.16 -10.24
N PRO A 118 -12.41 17.35 -10.78
CA PRO A 118 -11.71 18.62 -10.66
C PRO A 118 -12.60 19.80 -11.10
N GLY A 119 -12.61 20.85 -10.27
CA GLY A 119 -13.47 22.02 -10.47
C GLY A 119 -14.82 21.95 -9.75
N ASP A 120 -15.24 20.80 -9.24
CA ASP A 120 -16.43 20.70 -8.39
C ASP A 120 -16.25 21.45 -7.06
N VAL A 121 -17.38 21.76 -6.41
CA VAL A 121 -17.42 22.34 -5.08
C VAL A 121 -18.32 21.50 -4.17
N LEU A 122 -17.73 20.76 -3.27
CA LEU A 122 -18.45 19.94 -2.30
C LEU A 122 -18.67 20.74 -1.01
N ARG A 123 -19.91 20.79 -0.52
CA ARG A 123 -20.26 21.42 0.76
C ARG A 123 -20.56 20.35 1.80
N LEU A 124 -19.64 20.15 2.74
CA LEU A 124 -19.64 19.06 3.72
C LEU A 124 -19.64 19.66 5.15
N GLY A 125 -20.81 20.04 5.63
CA GLY A 125 -20.94 20.82 6.85
C GLY A 125 -20.28 22.21 6.71
N PRO A 126 -19.34 22.58 7.59
CA PRO A 126 -18.61 23.85 7.50
C PRO A 126 -17.48 23.83 6.45
N PHE A 127 -17.18 22.67 5.87
CA PHE A 127 -16.11 22.51 4.90
C PHE A 127 -16.62 22.73 3.48
N LYS A 128 -15.86 23.50 2.69
CA LYS A 128 -16.03 23.62 1.25
C LYS A 128 -14.81 22.99 0.60
N VAL A 129 -14.99 21.83 -0.03
CA VAL A 129 -13.91 21.05 -0.65
C VAL A 129 -13.92 21.26 -2.14
N GLU A 130 -12.78 21.66 -2.69
CA GLU A 130 -12.54 21.93 -4.11
C GLU A 130 -11.46 20.98 -4.63
N PRO A 131 -11.82 19.84 -5.25
CA PRO A 131 -10.84 18.96 -5.87
C PRO A 131 -10.20 19.65 -7.10
N PHE A 132 -8.90 19.48 -7.28
CA PHE A 132 -8.14 19.97 -8.42
C PHE A 132 -7.24 18.88 -8.98
N HIS A 133 -7.02 18.89 -10.29
CA HIS A 133 -6.24 17.84 -10.94
C HIS A 133 -4.75 17.95 -10.61
N VAL A 134 -4.15 16.82 -10.27
CA VAL A 134 -2.69 16.62 -10.14
C VAL A 134 -2.26 15.39 -10.94
N CYS A 135 -1.06 15.41 -11.49
CA CYS A 135 -0.50 14.22 -12.13
C CYS A 135 0.08 13.29 -11.07
N HIS A 136 -0.18 12.01 -11.24
CA HIS A 136 0.39 10.93 -10.46
C HIS A 136 0.61 9.71 -11.36
N SER A 137 0.93 8.54 -10.80
CA SER A 137 1.10 7.29 -11.56
C SER A 137 -0.23 6.63 -11.98
N ILE A 138 -1.35 7.12 -11.48
CA ILE A 138 -2.71 6.68 -11.83
C ILE A 138 -3.52 7.88 -12.34
N PRO A 139 -4.34 7.74 -13.40
CA PRO A 139 -5.20 8.82 -13.88
C PRO A 139 -6.22 9.26 -12.83
N ASP A 140 -6.79 10.42 -13.05
CA ASP A 140 -7.93 10.92 -12.27
C ASP A 140 -7.60 11.23 -10.80
N THR A 141 -6.31 11.50 -10.51
CA THR A 141 -5.82 11.88 -9.19
C THR A 141 -6.11 13.34 -8.91
N VAL A 142 -6.49 13.65 -7.67
CA VAL A 142 -6.80 15.02 -7.23
C VAL A 142 -6.08 15.40 -5.95
N GLY A 143 -5.66 16.67 -5.89
CA GLY A 143 -5.45 17.38 -4.65
C GLY A 143 -6.74 18.05 -4.20
N LEU A 144 -6.79 18.56 -2.97
CA LEU A 144 -7.98 19.13 -2.34
C LEU A 144 -7.68 20.53 -1.78
N GLY A 145 -8.43 21.54 -2.20
CA GLY A 145 -8.55 22.81 -1.49
C GLY A 145 -9.71 22.71 -0.50
N ILE A 146 -9.45 22.88 0.79
CA ILE A 146 -10.43 22.70 1.86
C ILE A 146 -10.59 24.04 2.57
N GLU A 147 -11.62 24.79 2.22
CA GLU A 147 -11.96 26.02 2.88
C GLU A 147 -12.70 25.72 4.19
N THR A 148 -12.19 26.24 5.28
CA THR A 148 -12.72 26.09 6.63
C THR A 148 -13.03 27.47 7.22
N PRO A 149 -13.78 27.56 8.32
CA PRO A 149 -13.98 28.85 9.00
C PRO A 149 -12.70 29.51 9.55
N VAL A 150 -11.59 28.78 9.64
CA VAL A 150 -10.29 29.28 10.11
C VAL A 150 -9.38 29.70 8.95
N GLY A 151 -9.53 29.07 7.79
CA GLY A 151 -8.74 29.38 6.60
C GLY A 151 -8.72 28.23 5.58
N LEU A 152 -8.03 28.46 4.49
CA LEU A 152 -7.89 27.49 3.39
C LEU A 152 -6.73 26.53 3.68
N ILE A 153 -7.05 25.24 3.72
CA ILE A 153 -6.06 24.15 3.73
C ILE A 153 -5.92 23.60 2.30
N VAL A 154 -4.70 23.37 1.85
CA VAL A 154 -4.44 22.63 0.61
C VAL A 154 -3.79 21.30 0.95
N HIS A 155 -4.41 20.21 0.53
CA HIS A 155 -3.87 18.85 0.56
C HIS A 155 -3.42 18.48 -0.84
N SER A 156 -2.13 18.21 -1.04
CA SER A 156 -1.59 17.95 -2.39
C SER A 156 -2.17 16.70 -3.05
N GLY A 157 -2.64 15.72 -2.27
CA GLY A 157 -2.70 14.34 -2.71
C GLY A 157 -1.29 13.86 -3.04
N ASP A 158 -1.17 12.71 -3.67
CA ASP A 158 0.07 12.24 -4.27
C ASP A 158 0.24 12.93 -5.62
N PHE A 159 1.38 13.57 -5.86
CA PHE A 159 1.53 14.40 -7.03
C PHE A 159 2.94 14.45 -7.60
N LYS A 160 3.02 14.82 -8.87
CA LYS A 160 4.21 15.37 -9.54
C LYS A 160 3.78 16.44 -10.55
N PHE A 161 4.73 17.24 -11.03
CA PHE A 161 4.47 18.19 -12.12
C PHE A 161 4.90 17.60 -13.47
N ASP A 162 4.10 16.68 -14.03
CA ASP A 162 4.32 16.15 -15.36
C ASP A 162 3.73 17.12 -16.41
N HIS A 163 4.59 17.79 -17.16
CA HIS A 163 4.16 18.74 -18.21
C HIS A 163 3.77 18.06 -19.52
N THR A 164 4.04 16.76 -19.64
CA THR A 164 3.72 15.95 -20.82
C THR A 164 3.11 14.60 -20.42
N PRO A 165 2.04 14.62 -19.61
CA PRO A 165 1.44 13.38 -19.08
C PRO A 165 0.91 12.50 -20.22
N VAL A 166 0.86 11.19 -19.95
CA VAL A 166 0.47 10.18 -20.97
C VAL A 166 -0.99 10.32 -21.37
N ASP A 167 -1.85 10.69 -20.41
CA ASP A 167 -3.29 10.93 -20.63
C ASP A 167 -3.62 12.30 -21.23
N GLY A 168 -2.60 13.16 -21.43
CA GLY A 168 -2.75 14.50 -22.00
C GLY A 168 -3.39 15.52 -21.05
N TRP A 169 -3.57 15.18 -19.75
CA TRP A 169 -4.17 16.08 -18.76
C TRP A 169 -3.12 16.64 -17.79
N PRO A 170 -2.61 17.86 -18.01
CA PRO A 170 -1.56 18.44 -17.18
C PRO A 170 -2.09 18.88 -15.81
N PRO A 171 -1.20 19.10 -14.80
CA PRO A 171 -1.60 19.56 -13.49
C PRO A 171 -2.27 20.92 -13.54
N ASP A 172 -3.28 21.15 -12.69
CA ASP A 172 -4.06 22.40 -12.65
C ASP A 172 -3.30 23.54 -11.93
N MET A 173 -2.30 24.09 -12.63
CA MET A 173 -1.50 25.21 -12.13
C MET A 173 -2.32 26.47 -11.90
N ALA A 174 -3.41 26.68 -12.67
CA ALA A 174 -4.29 27.82 -12.52
C ALA A 174 -5.04 27.78 -11.18
N LYS A 175 -5.47 26.60 -10.76
CA LYS A 175 -6.13 26.39 -9.47
C LYS A 175 -5.19 26.62 -8.28
N LEU A 176 -3.93 26.17 -8.39
CA LEU A 176 -2.91 26.45 -7.39
C LEU A 176 -2.67 27.97 -7.23
N ALA A 177 -2.60 28.70 -8.35
CA ALA A 177 -2.48 30.15 -8.32
C ALA A 177 -3.71 30.85 -7.72
N ASP A 178 -4.93 30.34 -7.95
CA ASP A 178 -6.15 30.82 -7.32
C ASP A 178 -6.12 30.62 -5.80
N PHE A 179 -5.68 29.47 -5.32
CA PHE A 179 -5.52 29.22 -3.88
C PHE A 179 -4.52 30.18 -3.23
N ASN A 180 -3.37 30.43 -3.88
CA ASN A 180 -2.42 31.43 -3.37
C ASN A 180 -3.07 32.82 -3.21
N ARG A 181 -3.82 33.26 -4.25
CA ARG A 181 -4.50 34.57 -4.22
C ARG A 181 -5.51 34.69 -3.07
N ARG A 182 -6.14 33.57 -2.69
CA ARG A 182 -7.09 33.50 -1.56
C ARG A 182 -6.39 33.43 -0.19
N GLY A 183 -5.09 33.13 -0.17
CA GLY A 183 -4.30 32.90 1.04
C GLY A 183 -4.46 31.47 1.58
N VAL A 184 -3.33 30.75 1.66
CA VAL A 184 -3.29 29.37 2.14
C VAL A 184 -2.85 29.35 3.60
N LEU A 185 -3.75 28.93 4.50
CA LEU A 185 -3.45 28.75 5.92
C LEU A 185 -2.43 27.62 6.11
N ALA A 186 -2.68 26.45 5.53
CA ALA A 186 -1.80 25.30 5.67
C ALA A 186 -1.70 24.50 4.36
N LEU A 187 -0.47 24.05 4.04
CA LEU A 187 -0.20 23.08 2.99
C LEU A 187 0.19 21.74 3.62
N LEU A 188 -0.58 20.69 3.29
CA LEU A 188 -0.28 19.30 3.56
C LEU A 188 0.27 18.70 2.28
N SER A 189 1.57 18.36 2.24
CA SER A 189 2.26 17.99 0.99
C SER A 189 2.93 16.64 1.07
N ASP A 190 2.69 15.81 0.04
CA ASP A 190 3.36 14.53 -0.22
C ASP A 190 4.88 14.64 -0.09
N SER A 191 5.49 13.73 0.67
CA SER A 191 6.91 13.74 1.00
C SER A 191 7.69 12.53 0.47
N THR A 192 7.03 11.62 -0.24
CA THR A 192 7.59 10.32 -0.61
C THR A 192 8.96 10.42 -1.30
N ASN A 193 9.15 11.39 -2.18
CA ASN A 193 10.40 11.62 -2.90
C ASN A 193 11.21 12.84 -2.41
N SER A 194 10.98 13.32 -1.21
CA SER A 194 11.71 14.49 -0.67
C SER A 194 13.22 14.30 -0.58
N GLY A 195 13.71 13.06 -0.57
CA GLY A 195 15.12 12.72 -0.65
C GLY A 195 15.72 12.73 -2.06
N SER A 196 14.87 12.77 -3.10
CA SER A 196 15.32 12.66 -4.50
C SER A 196 15.61 14.04 -5.09
N PRO A 197 16.86 14.33 -5.53
CA PRO A 197 17.20 15.63 -6.11
C PRO A 197 16.55 15.81 -7.49
N GLY A 198 16.43 17.07 -7.93
CA GLY A 198 15.90 17.43 -9.25
C GLY A 198 14.38 17.31 -9.34
N ALA A 199 13.89 16.99 -10.53
CA ALA A 199 12.49 16.81 -10.86
C ALA A 199 12.21 15.38 -11.30
N THR A 200 11.01 14.90 -11.04
CA THR A 200 10.56 13.57 -11.45
C THR A 200 10.30 13.55 -12.96
N PRO A 201 10.87 12.58 -13.69
CA PRO A 201 10.65 12.47 -15.13
C PRO A 201 9.19 12.24 -15.52
N SER A 202 8.84 12.57 -16.77
CA SER A 202 7.51 12.27 -17.33
C SER A 202 7.30 10.77 -17.52
N GLU A 203 6.07 10.30 -17.25
CA GLU A 203 5.63 8.93 -17.58
C GLU A 203 5.81 8.57 -19.06
N ARG A 204 5.84 9.57 -19.96
CA ARG A 204 6.03 9.36 -21.41
C ARG A 204 7.35 8.67 -21.74
N LEU A 205 8.41 8.87 -20.92
CA LEU A 205 9.71 8.22 -21.12
C LEU A 205 9.62 6.70 -21.05
N LEU A 206 8.64 6.17 -20.33
CA LEU A 206 8.46 4.72 -20.19
C LEU A 206 7.97 4.06 -21.48
N THR A 207 7.23 4.78 -22.32
CA THR A 207 6.77 4.25 -23.62
C THR A 207 7.98 3.88 -24.46
N SER A 208 8.97 4.77 -24.59
CA SER A 208 10.20 4.50 -25.37
C SER A 208 11.01 3.35 -24.76
N ALA A 209 11.15 3.32 -23.43
CA ALA A 209 11.86 2.22 -22.76
C ALA A 209 11.16 0.87 -22.96
N MET A 210 9.83 0.85 -22.95
CA MET A 210 9.03 -0.33 -23.23
C MET A 210 9.19 -0.78 -24.69
N GLU A 211 9.18 0.17 -25.66
CA GLU A 211 9.42 -0.12 -27.07
C GLU A 211 10.79 -0.78 -27.32
N ASP A 212 11.84 -0.31 -26.63
CA ASP A 212 13.17 -0.91 -26.71
C ASP A 212 13.16 -2.35 -26.20
N VAL A 213 12.53 -2.60 -25.05
CA VAL A 213 12.37 -3.95 -24.50
C VAL A 213 11.60 -4.86 -25.48
N PHE A 214 10.51 -4.36 -26.09
CA PHE A 214 9.69 -5.13 -27.02
C PHE A 214 10.43 -5.41 -28.33
N ARG A 215 11.29 -4.51 -28.78
CA ARG A 215 12.15 -4.67 -29.98
C ARG A 215 13.21 -5.73 -29.77
N GLU A 216 13.84 -5.80 -28.61
CA GLU A 216 14.95 -6.70 -28.30
C GLU A 216 14.47 -8.11 -27.91
N ALA A 217 13.22 -8.25 -27.43
CA ALA A 217 12.69 -9.51 -26.93
C ALA A 217 12.36 -10.50 -28.05
N ASN A 218 13.09 -11.61 -28.11
CA ASN A 218 12.88 -12.71 -29.07
C ASN A 218 11.86 -13.76 -28.60
N GLY A 219 11.50 -13.75 -27.31
CA GLY A 219 10.53 -14.65 -26.68
C GLY A 219 9.26 -13.92 -26.22
N ARG A 220 8.56 -14.54 -25.25
CA ARG A 220 7.44 -13.88 -24.58
C ARG A 220 7.94 -12.74 -23.71
N ILE A 221 7.07 -11.73 -23.52
CA ILE A 221 7.32 -10.63 -22.60
C ILE A 221 6.33 -10.74 -21.44
N ILE A 222 6.82 -10.68 -20.21
CA ILE A 222 6.00 -10.71 -18.99
C ILE A 222 6.25 -9.38 -18.25
N VAL A 223 5.26 -8.50 -18.20
CA VAL A 223 5.36 -7.20 -17.52
C VAL A 223 4.63 -7.26 -16.18
N ALA A 224 5.39 -7.12 -15.10
CA ALA A 224 4.84 -7.02 -13.76
C ALA A 224 4.67 -5.56 -13.34
N THR A 225 3.45 -5.21 -12.91
CA THR A 225 3.11 -3.88 -12.41
C THR A 225 1.97 -3.96 -11.39
N PHE A 226 1.68 -2.85 -10.70
CA PHE A 226 0.50 -2.78 -9.85
C PHE A 226 -0.78 -2.82 -10.69
N ALA A 227 -1.80 -3.48 -10.17
CA ALA A 227 -3.09 -3.62 -10.86
C ALA A 227 -3.87 -2.30 -10.98
N SER A 228 -3.52 -1.30 -10.19
CA SER A 228 -4.12 0.04 -10.22
C SER A 228 -3.45 1.01 -11.20
N LEU A 229 -2.26 0.70 -11.71
CA LEU A 229 -1.52 1.57 -12.63
C LEU A 229 -2.12 1.52 -14.05
N ILE A 230 -3.31 2.10 -14.21
CA ILE A 230 -4.08 2.04 -15.46
C ILE A 230 -3.33 2.68 -16.63
N SER A 231 -2.65 3.82 -16.41
CA SER A 231 -1.81 4.45 -17.44
C SER A 231 -0.69 3.53 -17.91
N ARG A 232 -0.03 2.82 -17.02
CA ARG A 232 1.03 1.87 -17.36
C ARG A 232 0.48 0.68 -18.13
N ILE A 233 -0.70 0.18 -17.75
CA ILE A 233 -1.38 -0.89 -18.47
C ILE A 233 -1.68 -0.43 -19.89
N GLN A 234 -2.18 0.79 -20.10
CA GLN A 234 -2.41 1.37 -21.43
C GLN A 234 -1.10 1.41 -22.24
N GLN A 235 -0.03 1.98 -21.69
CA GLN A 235 1.26 2.06 -22.38
C GLN A 235 1.77 0.69 -22.85
N VAL A 236 1.69 -0.34 -21.99
CA VAL A 236 2.13 -1.69 -22.35
C VAL A 236 1.24 -2.30 -23.44
N MET A 237 -0.08 -2.07 -23.38
CA MET A 237 -1.01 -2.56 -24.39
C MET A 237 -0.81 -1.87 -25.75
N ASP A 238 -0.54 -0.56 -25.74
CA ASP A 238 -0.24 0.20 -26.98
C ASP A 238 1.04 -0.30 -27.64
N VAL A 239 2.11 -0.47 -26.85
CA VAL A 239 3.38 -1.01 -27.35
C VAL A 239 3.19 -2.45 -27.83
N ALA A 240 2.49 -3.30 -27.09
CA ALA A 240 2.21 -4.69 -27.53
C ALA A 240 1.45 -4.71 -28.87
N SER A 241 0.46 -3.85 -29.03
CA SER A 241 -0.29 -3.71 -30.28
C SER A 241 0.60 -3.29 -31.44
N ASN A 242 1.48 -2.29 -31.23
CA ASN A 242 2.41 -1.79 -32.25
C ASN A 242 3.43 -2.86 -32.72
N PHE A 243 3.79 -3.77 -31.81
CA PHE A 243 4.69 -4.89 -32.11
C PHE A 243 3.95 -6.18 -32.53
N GLY A 244 2.63 -6.12 -32.76
CA GLY A 244 1.83 -7.26 -33.20
C GLY A 244 1.66 -8.37 -32.16
N ARG A 245 1.90 -8.08 -30.89
CA ARG A 245 1.78 -9.06 -29.79
C ARG A 245 0.37 -9.06 -29.21
N LYS A 246 -0.16 -10.24 -28.91
CA LYS A 246 -1.39 -10.42 -28.12
C LYS A 246 -1.07 -10.31 -26.63
N VAL A 247 -1.99 -9.77 -25.85
CA VAL A 247 -1.81 -9.53 -24.43
C VAL A 247 -2.70 -10.44 -23.60
N ALA A 248 -2.12 -11.22 -22.71
CA ALA A 248 -2.88 -11.94 -21.69
C ALA A 248 -2.72 -11.26 -20.31
N ILE A 249 -3.78 -11.32 -19.51
CA ILE A 249 -3.78 -10.69 -18.19
C ILE A 249 -3.78 -11.78 -17.11
N ALA A 250 -2.77 -11.76 -16.24
CA ALA A 250 -2.59 -12.69 -15.14
C ALA A 250 -2.78 -12.00 -13.80
N GLY A 251 -3.74 -12.46 -13.01
CA GLY A 251 -4.08 -11.94 -11.69
C GLY A 251 -5.51 -11.40 -11.62
N THR A 252 -6.25 -11.86 -10.61
CA THR A 252 -7.67 -11.55 -10.46
C THR A 252 -7.95 -10.05 -10.31
N SER A 253 -7.13 -9.34 -9.54
CA SER A 253 -7.25 -7.89 -9.36
C SER A 253 -7.01 -7.14 -10.66
N MET A 254 -5.97 -7.49 -11.41
CA MET A 254 -5.67 -6.83 -12.68
C MET A 254 -6.76 -7.08 -13.72
N VAL A 255 -7.29 -8.31 -13.83
CA VAL A 255 -8.41 -8.63 -14.73
C VAL A 255 -9.64 -7.77 -14.41
N LYS A 256 -10.00 -7.64 -13.13
CA LYS A 256 -11.14 -6.83 -12.68
C LYS A 256 -10.92 -5.34 -12.99
N ASN A 257 -9.73 -4.82 -12.68
CA ASN A 257 -9.40 -3.41 -12.88
C ASN A 257 -9.34 -3.04 -14.38
N VAL A 258 -8.75 -3.90 -15.22
CA VAL A 258 -8.74 -3.71 -16.68
C VAL A 258 -10.16 -3.69 -17.25
N LYS A 259 -11.00 -4.65 -16.82
CA LYS A 259 -12.40 -4.67 -17.26
C LYS A 259 -13.13 -3.37 -16.87
N MET A 260 -13.05 -2.98 -15.60
CA MET A 260 -13.67 -1.75 -15.08
C MET A 260 -13.13 -0.49 -15.81
N ALA A 261 -11.81 -0.39 -15.99
CA ALA A 261 -11.20 0.77 -16.64
C ALA A 261 -11.60 0.90 -18.13
N ARG A 262 -11.76 -0.24 -18.83
CA ARG A 262 -12.33 -0.25 -20.19
C ARG A 262 -13.80 0.22 -20.21
N GLU A 263 -14.63 -0.32 -19.32
CA GLU A 263 -16.04 0.07 -19.20
C GLU A 263 -16.21 1.57 -18.88
N LEU A 264 -15.27 2.13 -18.12
CA LEU A 264 -15.25 3.56 -17.80
C LEU A 264 -14.54 4.44 -18.86
N GLY A 265 -13.90 3.86 -19.88
CA GLY A 265 -13.21 4.58 -20.93
C GLY A 265 -11.82 5.12 -20.56
N TYR A 266 -11.19 4.59 -19.48
CA TYR A 266 -9.80 4.89 -19.10
C TYR A 266 -8.77 3.97 -19.75
N LEU A 267 -9.22 2.89 -20.39
CA LEU A 267 -8.41 2.01 -21.23
C LEU A 267 -9.05 1.91 -22.62
N ASP A 268 -8.32 2.36 -23.63
CA ASP A 268 -8.69 2.20 -25.04
C ASP A 268 -7.84 1.06 -25.62
N VAL A 269 -8.45 -0.10 -25.78
CA VAL A 269 -7.75 -1.33 -26.18
C VAL A 269 -8.58 -2.06 -27.23
N PRO A 270 -8.00 -2.39 -28.39
CA PRO A 270 -8.69 -3.18 -29.42
C PRO A 270 -9.20 -4.51 -28.88
N ASP A 271 -10.41 -4.90 -29.23
CA ASP A 271 -11.05 -6.12 -28.70
C ASP A 271 -10.25 -7.40 -28.99
N ASN A 272 -9.52 -7.42 -30.11
CA ASN A 272 -8.71 -8.55 -30.53
C ASN A 272 -7.30 -8.58 -29.90
N LEU A 273 -6.91 -7.56 -29.12
CA LEU A 273 -5.59 -7.50 -28.49
C LEU A 273 -5.51 -8.43 -27.27
N ILE A 274 -6.56 -8.42 -26.43
CA ILE A 274 -6.59 -9.21 -25.20
C ILE A 274 -7.04 -10.64 -25.48
N VAL A 275 -6.24 -11.60 -25.06
CA VAL A 275 -6.52 -13.04 -25.17
C VAL A 275 -6.46 -13.70 -23.79
N SER A 276 -7.06 -14.89 -23.67
CA SER A 276 -6.99 -15.65 -22.42
C SER A 276 -5.60 -16.26 -22.19
N LEU A 277 -5.26 -16.56 -20.94
CA LEU A 277 -4.04 -17.29 -20.59
C LEU A 277 -3.96 -18.71 -21.23
N HIS A 278 -5.10 -19.26 -21.64
CA HIS A 278 -5.13 -20.54 -22.33
C HIS A 278 -4.75 -20.40 -23.82
N GLU A 279 -5.17 -19.33 -24.45
CA GLU A 279 -4.91 -19.07 -25.88
C GLU A 279 -3.44 -18.77 -26.16
N ILE A 280 -2.71 -18.11 -25.23
CA ILE A 280 -1.29 -17.78 -25.45
C ILE A 280 -0.40 -19.00 -25.68
N HIS A 281 -0.80 -20.18 -25.18
CA HIS A 281 -0.03 -21.43 -25.40
C HIS A 281 -0.05 -21.90 -26.85
N ARG A 282 -0.95 -21.36 -27.68
CA ARG A 282 -1.10 -21.67 -29.10
C ARG A 282 -0.40 -20.68 -30.02
N LEU A 283 0.04 -19.53 -29.46
CA LEU A 283 0.70 -18.48 -30.20
C LEU A 283 2.22 -18.65 -30.18
N PRO A 284 2.92 -18.20 -31.24
CA PRO A 284 4.37 -18.09 -31.23
C PRO A 284 4.84 -17.22 -30.04
N PRO A 285 5.93 -17.56 -29.35
CA PRO A 285 6.41 -16.76 -28.21
C PRO A 285 6.60 -15.27 -28.53
N GLN A 286 7.04 -14.96 -29.73
CA GLN A 286 7.26 -13.58 -30.19
C GLN A 286 5.96 -12.77 -30.34
N GLU A 287 4.82 -13.41 -30.39
CA GLU A 287 3.50 -12.77 -30.49
C GLU A 287 2.79 -12.64 -29.14
N VAL A 288 3.47 -12.97 -28.02
CA VAL A 288 2.86 -12.98 -26.69
C VAL A 288 3.46 -11.94 -25.77
N ALA A 289 2.59 -11.14 -25.14
CA ALA A 289 2.87 -10.35 -23.97
C ALA A 289 1.92 -10.74 -22.83
N ILE A 290 2.38 -10.68 -21.58
CA ILE A 290 1.60 -11.07 -20.40
C ILE A 290 1.72 -9.95 -19.38
N MET A 291 0.58 -9.39 -18.97
CA MET A 291 0.52 -8.46 -17.83
C MET A 291 0.30 -9.26 -16.54
N ALA A 292 1.11 -9.02 -15.53
CA ALA A 292 1.07 -9.75 -14.27
C ALA A 292 1.11 -8.83 -13.05
N THR A 293 0.53 -9.27 -11.93
CA THR A 293 0.67 -8.61 -10.62
C THR A 293 1.87 -9.17 -9.86
N GLY A 294 2.31 -8.44 -8.81
CA GLY A 294 3.36 -8.92 -7.90
C GLY A 294 4.74 -8.36 -8.17
N SER A 295 4.81 -7.11 -8.62
CA SER A 295 6.07 -6.39 -8.83
C SER A 295 6.85 -6.11 -7.54
N GLN A 296 6.24 -6.29 -6.36
CA GLN A 296 6.87 -6.18 -5.04
C GLN A 296 7.36 -7.53 -4.50
N GLY A 297 7.24 -8.59 -5.28
CA GLY A 297 7.76 -9.91 -4.92
C GLY A 297 6.90 -10.69 -3.92
N GLU A 298 5.67 -10.26 -3.66
CA GLU A 298 4.77 -10.90 -2.70
C GLU A 298 4.61 -12.40 -3.04
N PRO A 299 4.80 -13.33 -2.09
CA PRO A 299 4.84 -14.76 -2.37
C PRO A 299 3.56 -15.34 -3.00
N ARG A 300 2.40 -14.74 -2.68
CA ARG A 300 1.09 -15.15 -3.19
C ARG A 300 0.71 -14.48 -4.52
N SER A 301 1.48 -13.49 -4.96
CA SER A 301 1.25 -12.79 -6.23
C SER A 301 1.54 -13.68 -7.45
N ILE A 302 1.15 -13.21 -8.63
CA ILE A 302 1.47 -13.93 -9.87
C ILE A 302 2.99 -14.04 -10.06
N MET A 303 3.72 -12.93 -9.92
CA MET A 303 5.18 -12.91 -10.13
C MET A 303 5.90 -13.76 -9.07
N GLY A 304 5.53 -13.70 -7.81
CA GLY A 304 6.10 -14.55 -6.76
C GLY A 304 5.89 -16.04 -7.02
N ARG A 305 4.71 -16.43 -7.51
CA ARG A 305 4.44 -17.83 -7.91
C ARG A 305 5.17 -18.25 -9.18
N LEU A 306 5.36 -17.33 -10.14
CA LEU A 306 6.15 -17.59 -11.34
C LEU A 306 7.64 -17.79 -11.00
N ALA A 307 8.20 -16.91 -10.17
CA ALA A 307 9.58 -16.99 -9.71
C ALA A 307 9.86 -18.32 -8.98
N THR A 308 8.93 -18.76 -8.12
CA THR A 308 9.06 -20.03 -7.39
C THR A 308 8.61 -21.27 -8.19
N GLY A 309 8.05 -21.10 -9.40
CA GLY A 309 7.52 -22.22 -10.22
C GLY A 309 6.21 -22.81 -9.71
N ARG A 310 5.50 -22.12 -8.82
CA ARG A 310 4.25 -22.59 -8.18
C ARG A 310 2.97 -22.13 -8.88
N HIS A 311 3.07 -21.40 -10.01
CA HIS A 311 1.87 -20.99 -10.76
C HIS A 311 1.29 -22.20 -11.52
N SER A 312 -0.04 -22.37 -11.49
CA SER A 312 -0.72 -23.56 -11.98
C SER A 312 -0.66 -23.73 -13.51
N SER A 313 -0.75 -22.63 -14.27
CA SER A 313 -0.91 -22.65 -15.73
C SER A 313 0.18 -21.88 -16.49
N LEU A 314 0.98 -21.06 -15.82
CA LEU A 314 2.01 -20.27 -16.47
C LEU A 314 3.37 -20.56 -15.83
N ARG A 315 4.41 -20.71 -16.66
CA ARG A 315 5.80 -20.90 -16.22
C ARG A 315 6.71 -19.96 -16.97
N VAL A 316 7.71 -19.44 -16.29
CA VAL A 316 8.84 -18.73 -16.91
C VAL A 316 9.75 -19.78 -17.53
N VAL A 317 10.15 -19.55 -18.77
CA VAL A 317 11.05 -20.44 -19.53
C VAL A 317 12.25 -19.64 -20.04
N PRO A 318 13.38 -20.31 -20.37
CA PRO A 318 14.53 -19.65 -20.98
C PRO A 318 14.13 -18.89 -22.25
N GLY A 319 14.61 -17.64 -22.37
CA GLY A 319 14.27 -16.76 -23.49
C GLY A 319 13.05 -15.85 -23.26
N ASP A 320 12.29 -16.03 -22.18
CA ASP A 320 11.30 -15.03 -21.77
C ASP A 320 12.00 -13.74 -21.31
N THR A 321 11.40 -12.58 -21.62
CA THR A 321 11.79 -11.30 -21.05
C THR A 321 10.80 -10.91 -19.96
N VAL A 322 11.28 -10.70 -18.73
CA VAL A 322 10.46 -10.30 -17.57
C VAL A 322 10.79 -8.87 -17.20
N VAL A 323 9.80 -7.98 -17.25
CA VAL A 323 9.92 -6.56 -16.90
C VAL A 323 9.27 -6.31 -15.56
N LEU A 324 10.03 -5.84 -14.58
CA LEU A 324 9.50 -5.36 -13.30
C LEU A 324 9.31 -3.83 -13.40
N SER A 325 8.10 -3.41 -13.77
CA SER A 325 7.76 -2.02 -14.03
C SER A 325 7.13 -1.36 -12.81
N SER A 326 7.89 -1.34 -11.72
CA SER A 326 7.57 -0.63 -10.47
C SER A 326 8.84 -0.26 -9.72
N HIS A 327 8.73 0.74 -8.83
CA HIS A 327 9.73 0.97 -7.80
C HIS A 327 9.51 0.00 -6.64
N THR A 328 10.59 -0.38 -5.99
CA THR A 328 10.49 -1.20 -4.78
C THR A 328 10.01 -0.32 -3.63
N ILE A 329 8.90 -0.71 -3.00
CA ILE A 329 8.42 -0.06 -1.79
C ILE A 329 9.44 -0.30 -0.68
N PRO A 330 9.78 0.72 0.14
CA PRO A 330 10.67 0.54 1.28
C PRO A 330 10.26 -0.65 2.16
N GLY A 331 11.23 -1.52 2.48
CA GLY A 331 11.02 -2.78 3.22
C GLY A 331 10.84 -4.02 2.34
N ASN A 332 10.58 -3.88 1.03
CA ASN A 332 10.42 -5.02 0.11
C ASN A 332 11.69 -5.37 -0.69
N GLU A 333 12.79 -4.67 -0.47
CA GLU A 333 14.02 -4.78 -1.28
C GLU A 333 14.54 -6.22 -1.37
N GLU A 334 14.64 -6.89 -0.24
CA GLU A 334 15.12 -8.28 -0.20
C GLU A 334 14.21 -9.23 -0.96
N THR A 335 12.91 -9.06 -0.81
CA THR A 335 11.89 -9.90 -1.45
C THR A 335 11.90 -9.72 -2.97
N VAL A 336 11.99 -8.47 -3.45
CA VAL A 336 12.08 -8.15 -4.88
C VAL A 336 13.39 -8.71 -5.48
N HIS A 337 14.53 -8.51 -4.83
CA HIS A 337 15.82 -9.05 -5.30
C HIS A 337 15.84 -10.57 -5.31
N ARG A 338 15.19 -11.23 -4.37
CA ARG A 338 15.03 -12.69 -4.36
C ARG A 338 14.24 -13.16 -5.58
N VAL A 339 13.14 -12.49 -5.92
CA VAL A 339 12.34 -12.80 -7.12
C VAL A 339 13.17 -12.59 -8.39
N ILE A 340 13.91 -11.49 -8.51
CA ILE A 340 14.81 -11.21 -9.65
C ILE A 340 15.81 -12.35 -9.83
N ASN A 341 16.50 -12.76 -8.77
CA ASN A 341 17.47 -13.86 -8.81
C ASN A 341 16.84 -15.18 -9.25
N GLN A 342 15.64 -15.50 -8.74
CA GLN A 342 14.90 -16.71 -9.14
C GLN A 342 14.48 -16.68 -10.61
N LEU A 343 14.15 -15.52 -11.17
CA LEU A 343 13.84 -15.36 -12.59
C LEU A 343 15.08 -15.58 -13.47
N PHE A 344 16.24 -15.03 -13.09
CA PHE A 344 17.51 -15.30 -13.77
C PHE A 344 17.87 -16.78 -13.73
N GLN A 345 17.68 -17.47 -12.59
CA GLN A 345 17.90 -18.93 -12.48
C GLN A 345 17.02 -19.75 -13.43
N LYS A 346 15.87 -19.22 -13.85
CA LYS A 346 15.00 -19.85 -14.86
C LYS A 346 15.39 -19.53 -16.30
N GLY A 347 16.46 -18.76 -16.51
CA GLY A 347 16.95 -18.38 -17.83
C GLY A 347 16.16 -17.23 -18.47
N ALA A 348 15.42 -16.45 -17.70
CA ALA A 348 14.75 -15.26 -18.19
C ALA A 348 15.74 -14.09 -18.33
N ASN A 349 15.49 -13.23 -19.33
CA ASN A 349 16.06 -11.88 -19.37
C ASN A 349 15.23 -10.97 -18.46
N VAL A 350 15.84 -10.43 -17.38
CA VAL A 350 15.10 -9.62 -16.39
C VAL A 350 15.46 -8.15 -16.53
N VAL A 351 14.46 -7.34 -16.81
CA VAL A 351 14.58 -5.89 -16.99
C VAL A 351 13.90 -5.18 -15.79
N TYR A 352 14.66 -4.38 -15.06
CA TYR A 352 14.18 -3.71 -13.86
C TYR A 352 14.93 -2.41 -13.56
N HIS A 353 14.32 -1.51 -12.79
CA HIS A 353 14.94 -0.30 -12.29
C HIS A 353 15.95 -0.64 -11.16
N PRO A 354 17.16 -0.01 -11.07
CA PRO A 354 17.63 1.16 -11.87
C PRO A 354 18.39 0.79 -13.16
N LEU A 355 18.57 -0.48 -13.49
CA LEU A 355 19.36 -0.91 -14.65
C LEU A 355 18.72 -0.52 -15.98
N SER A 356 17.39 -0.35 -16.00
CA SER A 356 16.66 0.12 -17.16
C SER A 356 15.56 1.09 -16.73
N PRO A 357 15.24 2.15 -17.50
CA PRO A 357 14.26 3.16 -17.15
C PRO A 357 12.80 2.67 -17.36
N VAL A 358 12.48 1.47 -16.87
CA VAL A 358 11.15 0.85 -16.99
C VAL A 358 10.19 1.26 -15.87
N HIS A 359 10.59 2.19 -15.04
CA HIS A 359 9.76 2.81 -14.01
C HIS A 359 10.09 4.28 -13.84
N VAL A 360 9.05 5.08 -13.57
CA VAL A 360 9.13 6.47 -13.15
C VAL A 360 8.24 6.63 -11.92
N SER A 361 8.69 7.40 -10.93
CA SER A 361 7.90 7.70 -9.73
C SER A 361 6.67 8.53 -10.07
N GLY A 362 5.58 8.30 -9.34
CA GLY A 362 4.39 9.14 -9.35
C GLY A 362 4.49 10.37 -8.44
N HIS A 363 5.56 10.47 -7.62
CA HIS A 363 5.70 11.49 -6.59
C HIS A 363 6.71 12.55 -6.98
N ALA A 364 6.49 13.78 -6.51
CA ALA A 364 7.31 14.95 -6.74
C ALA A 364 8.69 14.83 -6.08
N SER A 365 9.74 15.13 -6.82
CA SER A 365 11.10 15.28 -6.33
C SER A 365 11.36 16.70 -5.80
N GLN A 366 12.54 16.98 -5.26
CA GLN A 366 12.85 18.20 -4.50
C GLN A 366 12.47 19.51 -5.20
N GLU A 367 12.74 19.65 -6.52
CA GLU A 367 12.45 20.89 -7.23
C GLU A 367 10.94 21.12 -7.41
N GLU A 368 10.17 20.05 -7.57
CA GLU A 368 8.72 20.12 -7.69
C GLU A 368 8.07 20.42 -6.34
N LEU A 369 8.59 19.83 -5.23
CA LEU A 369 8.16 20.11 -3.86
C LEU A 369 8.40 21.59 -3.51
N LYS A 370 9.57 22.12 -3.80
CA LYS A 370 9.90 23.55 -3.62
C LYS A 370 8.99 24.44 -4.50
N THR A 371 8.70 23.99 -5.72
CA THR A 371 7.82 24.72 -6.65
C THR A 371 6.40 24.81 -6.09
N LEU A 372 5.83 23.73 -5.56
CA LEU A 372 4.50 23.74 -4.94
C LEU A 372 4.44 24.70 -3.76
N ILE A 373 5.44 24.66 -2.86
CA ILE A 373 5.51 25.58 -1.70
C ILE A 373 5.60 27.04 -2.19
N ASN A 374 6.42 27.33 -3.20
CA ASN A 374 6.59 28.68 -3.74
C ASN A 374 5.32 29.21 -4.46
N ILE A 375 4.58 28.33 -5.14
CA ILE A 375 3.30 28.71 -5.77
C ILE A 375 2.26 29.04 -4.72
N LEU A 376 2.08 28.17 -3.70
CA LEU A 376 1.01 28.30 -2.71
C LEU A 376 1.35 29.29 -1.59
N ARG A 377 2.62 29.48 -1.23
CA ARG A 377 3.09 30.34 -0.13
C ARG A 377 2.28 30.16 1.15
N PRO A 378 2.18 28.94 1.69
CA PRO A 378 1.33 28.67 2.84
C PRO A 378 1.88 29.36 4.09
N GLN A 379 0.98 29.72 5.01
CA GLN A 379 1.37 30.23 6.34
C GLN A 379 2.00 29.11 7.18
N PHE A 380 1.44 27.89 7.11
CA PHE A 380 1.93 26.71 7.80
C PHE A 380 2.18 25.57 6.82
N PHE A 381 3.18 24.74 7.13
CA PHE A 381 3.58 23.61 6.29
C PHE A 381 3.58 22.30 7.09
N ILE A 382 2.95 21.28 6.55
CA ILE A 382 2.88 19.93 7.13
C ILE A 382 3.30 18.94 6.05
N PRO A 383 4.50 18.35 6.13
CA PRO A 383 4.87 17.24 5.27
C PRO A 383 4.05 16.01 5.66
N ILE A 384 3.42 15.36 4.69
CA ILE A 384 2.62 14.16 4.84
C ILE A 384 3.13 13.05 3.92
N HIS A 385 2.56 11.85 4.02
CA HIS A 385 2.84 10.72 3.13
C HIS A 385 4.33 10.38 3.03
N GLY A 386 4.87 9.70 4.04
CA GLY A 386 6.26 9.27 4.06
C GLY A 386 6.77 8.88 5.44
N GLU A 387 7.87 8.14 5.47
CA GLU A 387 8.59 7.85 6.70
C GLU A 387 9.12 9.14 7.34
N LEU A 388 9.44 9.09 8.63
CA LEU A 388 9.93 10.26 9.38
C LEU A 388 11.13 10.95 8.70
N ARG A 389 12.03 10.19 8.08
CA ARG A 389 13.15 10.75 7.32
C ARG A 389 12.68 11.60 6.13
N HIS A 390 11.65 11.18 5.41
CA HIS A 390 11.08 11.92 4.29
C HIS A 390 10.40 13.20 4.79
N LEU A 391 9.63 13.13 5.88
CA LEU A 391 8.98 14.30 6.48
C LEU A 391 10.01 15.34 6.93
N LYS A 392 11.10 14.91 7.56
CA LYS A 392 12.19 15.80 8.00
C LYS A 392 12.94 16.44 6.83
N GLN A 393 13.20 15.67 5.78
CA GLN A 393 13.83 16.20 4.56
C GLN A 393 12.93 17.24 3.88
N HIS A 394 11.63 16.96 3.77
CA HIS A 394 10.68 17.91 3.18
C HIS A 394 10.53 19.19 4.03
N ALA A 395 10.51 19.08 5.35
CA ALA A 395 10.56 20.23 6.25
C ALA A 395 11.81 21.09 6.00
N ALA A 396 12.98 20.47 5.81
CA ALA A 396 14.22 21.18 5.48
C ALA A 396 14.13 21.90 4.11
N LEU A 397 13.49 21.29 3.10
CA LEU A 397 13.21 21.95 1.82
C LEU A 397 12.30 23.16 1.98
N ALA A 398 11.24 23.04 2.82
CA ALA A 398 10.35 24.17 3.12
C ALA A 398 11.10 25.34 3.77
N HIS A 399 12.03 25.05 4.69
CA HIS A 399 12.88 26.08 5.31
C HIS A 399 13.79 26.75 4.27
N GLN A 400 14.37 25.99 3.33
CA GLN A 400 15.20 26.54 2.24
C GLN A 400 14.45 27.54 1.37
N VAL A 401 13.13 27.36 1.18
CA VAL A 401 12.29 28.27 0.38
C VAL A 401 11.55 29.30 1.23
N GLY A 402 11.94 29.46 2.51
CA GLY A 402 11.53 30.57 3.35
C GLY A 402 10.37 30.31 4.34
N ILE A 403 9.87 29.09 4.49
CA ILE A 403 8.91 28.76 5.54
C ILE A 403 9.65 28.70 6.89
N PRO A 404 9.26 29.49 7.90
CA PRO A 404 9.91 29.46 9.21
C PRO A 404 9.76 28.09 9.91
N GLU A 405 10.77 27.68 10.68
CA GLU A 405 10.74 26.41 11.42
C GLU A 405 9.51 26.28 12.33
N ARG A 406 9.16 27.35 13.07
CA ARG A 406 7.97 27.40 13.92
C ARG A 406 6.64 27.28 13.17
N HIS A 407 6.64 27.42 11.85
CA HIS A 407 5.49 27.26 10.97
C HIS A 407 5.46 25.89 10.26
N THR A 408 6.36 24.97 10.64
CA THR A 408 6.47 23.65 10.05
C THR A 408 6.21 22.57 11.10
N ALA A 409 5.35 21.60 10.80
CA ALA A 409 5.04 20.48 11.68
C ALA A 409 5.32 19.15 11.01
N ALA A 410 6.58 18.66 11.14
CA ALA A 410 6.95 17.30 10.74
C ALA A 410 6.70 16.35 11.91
N VAL A 411 5.50 15.79 11.97
CA VAL A 411 4.99 14.92 13.04
C VAL A 411 4.64 13.53 12.51
N GLU A 412 4.52 12.57 13.42
CA GLU A 412 4.04 11.22 13.11
C GLU A 412 2.51 11.12 13.30
N HIS A 413 1.91 10.03 12.81
CA HIS A 413 0.48 9.77 13.03
C HIS A 413 0.12 9.79 14.54
N GLY A 414 -1.12 10.14 14.83
CA GLY A 414 -1.62 10.32 16.20
C GLY A 414 -1.33 11.68 16.81
N HIS A 415 -0.44 12.52 16.26
CA HIS A 415 -0.22 13.87 16.76
C HIS A 415 -1.28 14.84 16.24
N ILE A 416 -2.02 15.47 17.14
CA ILE A 416 -3.04 16.46 16.79
C ILE A 416 -2.37 17.81 16.54
N ILE A 417 -2.65 18.40 15.37
CA ILE A 417 -2.23 19.75 15.02
C ILE A 417 -3.46 20.66 15.11
N ARG A 418 -3.39 21.70 15.95
CA ARG A 418 -4.46 22.68 16.15
C ARG A 418 -4.12 23.97 15.45
N PHE A 419 -5.11 24.58 14.82
CA PHE A 419 -4.97 25.85 14.13
C PHE A 419 -5.93 26.90 14.67
N THR A 420 -5.41 28.10 14.76
CA THR A 420 -6.16 29.33 14.73
C THR A 420 -5.79 30.11 13.46
N GLU A 421 -6.39 31.26 13.22
CA GLU A 421 -6.02 32.11 12.07
C GLU A 421 -4.53 32.48 12.04
N ASN A 422 -3.87 32.53 13.20
CA ASN A 422 -2.52 33.06 13.35
C ASN A 422 -1.54 32.08 14.03
N SER A 423 -1.98 30.95 14.53
CA SER A 423 -1.11 29.98 15.21
C SER A 423 -1.35 28.55 14.76
N MET A 424 -0.29 27.76 14.82
CA MET A 424 -0.28 26.33 14.71
C MET A 424 0.36 25.75 15.98
N GLU A 425 -0.37 24.87 16.66
CA GLU A 425 0.08 24.25 17.91
C GLU A 425 -0.02 22.72 17.78
N GLY A 426 1.07 22.02 18.07
CA GLY A 426 1.13 20.58 18.24
C GLY A 426 1.25 20.23 19.72
N GLY A 427 0.85 19.02 20.11
CA GLY A 427 1.16 18.56 21.47
C GLY A 427 0.26 17.49 22.04
N GLU A 428 -0.99 17.41 21.62
CA GLU A 428 -1.86 16.29 22.02
C GLU A 428 -1.58 15.09 21.11
N ARG A 429 -1.40 13.91 21.71
CA ARG A 429 -1.26 12.67 20.98
C ARG A 429 -2.40 11.74 21.36
N ILE A 430 -3.09 11.23 20.35
CA ILE A 430 -4.06 10.14 20.52
C ILE A 430 -3.35 8.79 20.42
N PRO A 431 -3.89 7.75 21.05
CA PRO A 431 -3.51 6.39 20.69
C PRO A 431 -3.69 6.22 19.19
N GLY A 432 -2.69 5.76 18.53
CA GLY A 432 -2.70 5.41 17.11
C GLY A 432 -1.78 4.22 16.96
N GLY A 433 -2.21 3.24 16.21
CA GLY A 433 -1.48 2.00 16.10
C GLY A 433 -1.71 1.31 14.77
N TYR A 434 -1.21 0.11 14.70
CA TYR A 434 -1.42 -0.81 13.60
C TYR A 434 -2.58 -1.73 13.95
N VAL A 435 -3.60 -1.73 13.10
CA VAL A 435 -4.65 -2.74 13.15
C VAL A 435 -4.31 -3.78 12.08
N TYR A 436 -3.84 -4.94 12.53
CA TYR A 436 -3.39 -6.02 11.66
C TYR A 436 -4.58 -6.78 11.07
N VAL A 437 -4.43 -7.21 9.81
CA VAL A 437 -5.41 -8.05 9.11
C VAL A 437 -4.72 -9.32 8.63
N ASP A 438 -5.29 -10.50 8.99
CA ASP A 438 -4.86 -11.84 8.58
C ASP A 438 -6.11 -12.64 8.16
N GLY A 439 -6.35 -12.73 6.86
CA GLY A 439 -7.55 -13.33 6.31
C GLY A 439 -8.84 -12.65 6.76
N SER A 440 -9.60 -13.30 7.63
CA SER A 440 -10.84 -12.76 8.22
C SER A 440 -10.64 -12.12 9.60
N TRP A 441 -9.46 -12.23 10.19
CA TRP A 441 -9.14 -11.68 11.50
C TRP A 441 -8.67 -10.23 11.36
N VAL A 442 -9.25 -9.34 12.18
CA VAL A 442 -8.95 -7.90 12.17
C VAL A 442 -8.74 -7.42 13.61
N GLY A 443 -7.68 -6.68 13.86
CA GLY A 443 -7.42 -6.02 15.14
C GLY A 443 -6.92 -6.96 16.23
N ASP A 444 -7.56 -6.93 17.41
CA ASP A 444 -7.09 -7.56 18.66
C ASP A 444 -6.75 -9.05 18.58
N ALA A 445 -7.27 -9.75 17.57
CA ALA A 445 -6.91 -11.13 17.30
C ALA A 445 -5.44 -11.33 16.87
N ILE A 446 -4.72 -10.25 16.53
CA ILE A 446 -3.32 -10.26 16.12
C ILE A 446 -2.60 -9.16 16.90
N SER A 447 -2.30 -9.45 18.16
CA SER A 447 -1.56 -8.52 19.02
C SER A 447 -0.04 -8.56 18.75
N PRO A 448 0.71 -7.52 19.16
CA PRO A 448 2.18 -7.54 19.08
C PRO A 448 2.83 -8.74 19.80
N SER A 449 2.18 -9.34 20.81
CA SER A 449 2.66 -10.57 21.46
C SER A 449 2.57 -11.76 20.51
N ILE A 450 1.45 -11.90 19.79
CA ILE A 450 1.27 -12.97 18.80
C ILE A 450 2.30 -12.86 17.66
N LEU A 451 2.61 -11.63 17.21
CA LEU A 451 3.67 -11.44 16.21
C LEU A 451 5.05 -11.85 16.73
N ARG A 452 5.37 -11.53 17.98
CA ARG A 452 6.61 -12.00 18.62
C ARG A 452 6.67 -13.53 18.69
N ASP A 453 5.60 -14.19 19.14
CA ASP A 453 5.51 -15.64 19.19
C ASP A 453 5.70 -16.25 17.78
N ARG A 454 5.06 -15.67 16.74
CA ARG A 454 5.24 -16.10 15.35
C ARG A 454 6.70 -15.97 14.89
N ASN A 455 7.38 -14.89 15.26
CA ASN A 455 8.79 -14.65 14.95
C ASN A 455 9.70 -15.67 15.67
N GLU A 456 9.46 -15.95 16.94
CA GLU A 456 10.19 -16.96 17.68
C GLU A 456 10.00 -18.35 17.08
N LEU A 457 8.75 -18.74 16.78
CA LEU A 457 8.45 -20.02 16.13
C LEU A 457 9.09 -20.13 14.73
N ALA A 458 9.16 -19.02 13.97
CA ALA A 458 9.80 -18.99 12.66
C ALA A 458 11.34 -19.14 12.77
N ALA A 459 11.95 -18.57 13.81
CA ALA A 459 13.39 -18.61 14.04
C ALA A 459 13.88 -19.92 14.64
N THR A 460 13.11 -20.52 15.55
CA THR A 460 13.56 -21.65 16.38
C THR A 460 12.82 -22.96 16.09
N GLY A 461 11.66 -22.88 15.42
CA GLY A 461 10.76 -24.01 15.25
C GLY A 461 9.92 -24.29 16.51
N VAL A 462 9.18 -25.39 16.50
CA VAL A 462 8.31 -25.80 17.60
C VAL A 462 8.48 -27.28 17.89
N CYS A 463 8.53 -27.63 19.19
CA CYS A 463 8.46 -28.98 19.69
C CYS A 463 7.22 -29.13 20.56
N TYR A 464 6.37 -30.07 20.20
CA TYR A 464 5.18 -30.45 20.95
C TYR A 464 5.42 -31.80 21.63
N ILE A 465 5.26 -31.87 22.97
CA ILE A 465 5.43 -33.08 23.75
C ILE A 465 4.12 -33.39 24.45
N ALA A 466 3.53 -34.54 24.16
CA ALA A 466 2.35 -35.06 24.86
C ALA A 466 2.66 -36.36 25.57
N PHE A 467 2.27 -36.48 26.82
CA PHE A 467 2.48 -37.71 27.61
C PHE A 467 1.31 -38.00 28.54
N ARG A 468 1.16 -39.25 28.89
CA ARG A 468 0.20 -39.69 29.91
C ARG A 468 0.99 -40.08 31.16
N TYR A 469 0.63 -39.49 32.30
CA TYR A 469 1.32 -39.69 33.58
C TYR A 469 0.36 -40.24 34.61
N ASN A 470 0.78 -41.33 35.29
CA ASN A 470 0.07 -41.89 36.42
C ASN A 470 0.53 -41.19 37.71
N GLN A 471 -0.27 -40.28 38.21
CA GLN A 471 0.03 -39.45 39.37
C GLN A 471 0.19 -40.29 40.65
N ASN A 472 -0.56 -41.41 40.78
CA ASN A 472 -0.47 -42.28 41.96
C ASN A 472 0.79 -43.12 42.00
N GLN A 473 1.34 -43.45 40.86
CA GLN A 473 2.54 -44.30 40.74
C GLN A 473 3.81 -43.52 40.45
N GLY A 474 3.69 -42.23 40.15
CA GLY A 474 4.83 -41.38 39.79
C GLY A 474 5.53 -41.80 38.48
N GLN A 475 4.78 -42.33 37.50
CA GLN A 475 5.37 -42.90 36.29
C GLN A 475 4.57 -42.56 35.01
N LEU A 476 5.27 -42.50 33.88
CA LEU A 476 4.66 -42.46 32.56
C LEU A 476 3.88 -43.74 32.27
N ILE A 477 2.69 -43.64 31.74
CA ILE A 477 1.85 -44.79 31.36
C ILE A 477 2.36 -45.42 30.07
N ASP A 478 2.82 -44.60 29.14
CA ASP A 478 3.34 -45.01 27.82
C ASP A 478 4.46 -44.06 27.34
N HIS A 479 4.92 -44.27 26.11
CA HIS A 479 5.94 -43.42 25.52
C HIS A 479 5.38 -42.01 25.26
N PRO A 480 6.14 -40.94 25.55
CA PRO A 480 5.76 -39.59 25.16
C PRO A 480 5.63 -39.47 23.61
N VAL A 481 4.64 -38.74 23.15
CA VAL A 481 4.52 -38.39 21.73
C VAL A 481 5.23 -37.06 21.51
N ILE A 482 6.30 -37.06 20.73
CA ILE A 482 7.08 -35.87 20.41
C ILE A 482 6.88 -35.52 18.95
N GLN A 483 6.43 -34.31 18.68
CA GLN A 483 6.28 -33.79 17.32
C GLN A 483 7.02 -32.46 17.19
N THR A 484 7.76 -32.29 16.12
CA THR A 484 8.52 -31.08 15.87
C THR A 484 8.21 -30.49 14.50
N ARG A 485 8.38 -29.19 14.37
CA ARG A 485 8.36 -28.47 13.08
C ARG A 485 9.45 -27.42 13.06
N GLY A 486 10.27 -27.40 11.99
CA GLY A 486 11.30 -26.39 11.78
C GLY A 486 12.54 -26.48 12.66
N ILE A 487 12.75 -27.57 13.45
CA ILE A 487 13.89 -27.72 14.35
C ILE A 487 15.07 -28.43 13.65
N ALA A 488 14.80 -29.52 12.92
CA ALA A 488 15.85 -30.32 12.28
C ALA A 488 15.34 -30.97 10.99
N SER A 489 16.29 -31.45 10.14
CA SER A 489 15.97 -32.29 9.00
C SER A 489 15.43 -33.66 9.43
N GLN A 490 14.70 -34.36 8.57
CA GLN A 490 14.14 -35.68 8.89
C GLN A 490 15.21 -36.71 9.29
N GLU A 491 16.42 -36.59 8.76
CA GLU A 491 17.54 -37.51 9.04
C GLU A 491 18.04 -37.38 10.49
N VAL A 492 18.07 -36.16 11.03
CA VAL A 492 18.52 -35.87 12.40
C VAL A 492 17.38 -35.99 13.41
N LEU A 493 16.13 -35.84 12.94
CA LEU A 493 14.95 -35.76 13.78
C LEU A 493 14.72 -37.03 14.61
N SER A 494 15.04 -38.22 14.07
CA SER A 494 14.86 -39.49 14.76
C SER A 494 15.73 -39.60 16.02
N ASP A 495 16.98 -39.16 15.93
CA ASP A 495 17.91 -39.19 17.06
C ASP A 495 17.52 -38.15 18.14
N LEU A 496 17.13 -36.96 17.70
CA LEU A 496 16.65 -35.92 18.61
C LEU A 496 15.36 -36.29 19.34
N VAL A 497 14.44 -37.01 18.70
CA VAL A 497 13.22 -37.51 19.35
C VAL A 497 13.54 -38.54 20.43
N ILE A 498 14.47 -39.47 20.17
CA ILE A 498 14.91 -40.47 21.14
C ILE A 498 15.55 -39.78 22.36
N GLU A 499 16.43 -38.79 22.12
CA GLU A 499 17.06 -38.03 23.18
C GLU A 499 16.03 -37.23 24.01
N ALA A 500 15.07 -36.58 23.34
CA ALA A 500 14.00 -35.85 23.99
C ALA A 500 13.08 -36.78 24.82
N GLU A 501 12.76 -37.99 24.33
CA GLU A 501 12.04 -39.01 25.13
C GLU A 501 12.79 -39.36 26.42
N ASP A 502 14.09 -39.56 26.34
CA ASP A 502 14.93 -39.86 27.51
C ASP A 502 14.99 -38.68 28.50
N ILE A 503 15.03 -37.47 28.01
CA ILE A 503 14.97 -36.25 28.85
C ILE A 503 13.63 -36.19 29.58
N VAL A 504 12.51 -36.36 28.87
CA VAL A 504 11.15 -36.35 29.46
C VAL A 504 11.03 -37.45 30.52
N ARG A 505 11.50 -38.68 30.24
CA ARG A 505 11.49 -39.78 31.18
C ARG A 505 12.31 -39.48 32.46
N ARG A 506 13.48 -38.86 32.32
CA ARG A 506 14.34 -38.48 33.43
C ARG A 506 13.73 -37.36 34.27
N ALA A 507 13.18 -36.33 33.61
CA ALA A 507 12.56 -35.19 34.29
C ALA A 507 11.34 -35.61 35.12
N LEU A 508 10.51 -36.50 34.57
CA LEU A 508 9.31 -36.99 35.25
C LEU A 508 9.58 -38.11 36.31
N LYS A 509 10.80 -38.65 36.38
CA LYS A 509 11.16 -39.68 37.33
C LYS A 509 11.39 -39.06 38.70
N GLY A 510 10.53 -39.41 39.67
CA GLY A 510 10.67 -38.95 41.07
C GLY A 510 9.80 -37.74 41.42
N ILE A 511 8.91 -37.34 40.54
CA ILE A 511 7.88 -36.35 40.88
C ILE A 511 6.93 -36.96 41.92
N ALA A 512 6.69 -36.23 43.00
CA ALA A 512 5.87 -36.72 44.11
C ALA A 512 4.41 -36.98 43.66
N PRO A 513 3.74 -38.04 44.17
CA PRO A 513 2.35 -38.36 43.80
C PRO A 513 1.34 -37.25 44.08
N THR A 514 1.67 -36.28 44.93
CA THR A 514 0.83 -35.13 45.27
C THR A 514 1.06 -33.89 44.39
N THR A 515 1.94 -33.98 43.37
CA THR A 515 2.28 -32.87 42.50
C THR A 515 1.10 -32.58 41.57
N THR A 516 0.72 -31.31 41.42
CA THR A 516 -0.37 -30.89 40.53
C THR A 516 0.04 -31.03 39.06
N PRO A 517 -0.92 -31.23 38.12
CA PRO A 517 -0.62 -31.30 36.69
C PRO A 517 0.22 -30.14 36.18
N ASP A 518 -0.07 -28.92 36.61
CA ASP A 518 0.64 -27.70 36.18
C ASP A 518 2.13 -27.70 36.55
N VAL A 519 2.51 -28.38 37.65
CA VAL A 519 3.92 -28.52 38.04
C VAL A 519 4.60 -29.60 37.20
N VAL A 520 3.88 -30.67 36.86
CA VAL A 520 4.40 -31.74 36.01
C VAL A 520 4.70 -31.21 34.59
N GLU A 521 3.84 -30.31 34.07
CA GLU A 521 4.07 -29.68 32.78
C GLU A 521 5.27 -28.71 32.73
N LYS A 522 5.64 -28.14 33.89
CA LYS A 522 6.76 -27.20 34.00
C LYS A 522 8.11 -27.86 34.37
N THR A 523 8.12 -29.13 34.68
CA THR A 523 9.33 -29.90 34.97
C THR A 523 9.95 -30.48 33.71
#